data_6cedd629794042084010b010c88418f6
#
_entry.id   6cedd629794042084010b010c88418f6
#
_cell.length_a   1.000
_cell.length_b   1.000
_cell.length_c   1.000
_cell.angle_alpha   90.00
_cell.angle_beta   90.00
_cell.angle_gamma   90.00
#
_symmetry.space_group_name_H-M   'P 1'
#
loop_
_entity.id
_entity.type
_entity.pdbx_description
1 polymer ?
#
loop_
_entity_poly.entity_id
_entity_poly.type
_entity_poly.pdbx_seq_one_letter_code
_entity_poly.pdbx_strand_id
1 'polypeptide(L)'
;MPTGAATAELVASQFVLHPKTLQRRLRAEGTTFPALVDQVRKETAERYLRDTDLSLTRLAREVGYAERSVLTRSCRRWFGRGPAAHRQALRSALPAVPGT
;
A
#
# COMPACT_ATOMS: atom_id res chain seq x y z
N MET A 1 -16.23 13.77 -5.90
CA MET A 1 -14.98 13.41 -5.22
C MET A 1 -13.79 13.95 -6.00
N PRO A 2 -12.91 14.63 -5.33
CA PRO A 2 -11.74 15.15 -6.02
C PRO A 2 -10.93 14.02 -6.64
N THR A 3 -10.21 14.37 -7.66
CA THR A 3 -9.47 13.39 -8.44
C THR A 3 -8.01 13.37 -8.03
N GLY A 4 -7.13 13.57 -8.99
CA GLY A 4 -5.70 13.41 -8.80
C GLY A 4 -5.09 14.23 -7.66
N ALA A 5 -5.56 15.47 -7.47
CA ALA A 5 -4.99 16.33 -6.43
C ALA A 5 -5.25 15.78 -5.04
N ALA A 6 -6.49 15.35 -4.79
CA ALA A 6 -6.84 14.74 -3.52
C ALA A 6 -6.10 13.42 -3.32
N THR A 7 -5.91 12.67 -4.40
CA THR A 7 -5.16 11.43 -4.33
C THR A 7 -3.70 11.68 -3.96
N ALA A 8 -3.11 12.74 -4.53
CA ALA A 8 -1.72 13.09 -4.22
C ALA A 8 -1.57 13.49 -2.75
N GLU A 9 -2.52 14.28 -2.26
CA GLU A 9 -2.49 14.68 -0.85
C GLU A 9 -2.69 13.49 0.07
N LEU A 10 -3.60 12.59 -0.29
CA LEU A 10 -3.85 11.39 0.49
C LEU A 10 -2.60 10.52 0.55
N VAL A 11 -1.94 10.32 -0.58
CA VAL A 11 -0.71 9.55 -0.64
C VAL A 11 0.37 10.20 0.21
N ALA A 12 0.57 11.50 0.06
CA ALA A 12 1.56 12.23 0.83
C ALA A 12 1.26 12.15 2.32
N SER A 13 -0.01 12.29 2.69
CA SER A 13 -0.44 12.21 4.08
C SER A 13 -0.18 10.84 4.68
N GLN A 14 -0.55 9.78 3.97
CA GLN A 14 -0.39 8.42 4.46
C GLN A 14 1.08 8.05 4.67
N PHE A 15 1.97 8.61 3.88
CA PHE A 15 3.39 8.29 3.92
C PHE A 15 4.24 9.38 4.52
N VAL A 16 3.59 10.41 5.06
CA VAL A 16 4.30 11.56 5.60
C VAL A 16 5.26 12.13 4.56
N LEU A 17 4.85 12.10 3.29
CA LEU A 17 5.65 12.61 2.18
C LEU A 17 5.25 14.04 1.87
N HIS A 18 6.24 14.91 1.83
CA HIS A 18 6.03 16.26 1.36
C HIS A 18 5.76 16.23 -0.15
N PRO A 19 4.89 17.13 -0.68
CA PRO A 19 4.64 17.17 -2.13
C PRO A 19 5.91 17.28 -2.97
N LYS A 20 6.90 18.01 -2.53
CA LYS A 20 8.16 18.11 -3.23
C LYS A 20 8.90 16.79 -3.27
N THR A 21 8.83 16.01 -2.20
CA THR A 21 9.43 14.69 -2.14
C THR A 21 8.75 13.77 -3.12
N LEU A 22 7.42 13.85 -3.20
CA LEU A 22 6.65 13.06 -4.15
C LEU A 22 7.06 13.36 -5.59
N GLN A 23 7.15 14.64 -5.94
CA GLN A 23 7.57 15.04 -7.28
C GLN A 23 9.00 14.61 -7.60
N ARG A 24 9.88 14.70 -6.62
CA ARG A 24 11.25 14.26 -6.78
C ARG A 24 11.32 12.76 -7.03
N ARG A 25 10.50 11.99 -6.31
CA ARG A 25 10.44 10.55 -6.48
C ARG A 25 9.93 10.20 -7.88
N LEU A 26 8.90 10.90 -8.36
CA LEU A 26 8.39 10.71 -9.72
C LEU A 26 9.50 10.91 -10.76
N ARG A 27 10.27 11.96 -10.60
CA ARG A 27 11.33 12.29 -11.51
C ARG A 27 12.47 11.26 -11.45
N ALA A 28 12.86 10.90 -10.25
CA ALA A 28 13.97 9.98 -10.03
C ALA A 28 13.68 8.58 -10.56
N GLU A 29 12.44 8.13 -10.42
CA GLU A 29 12.06 6.79 -10.84
C GLU A 29 11.56 6.73 -12.29
N GLY A 30 11.45 7.87 -12.94
CA GLY A 30 11.00 7.91 -14.33
C GLY A 30 9.60 7.34 -14.50
N THR A 31 8.74 7.48 -13.50
CA THR A 31 7.42 6.87 -13.48
C THR A 31 6.33 7.91 -13.61
N THR A 32 5.11 7.47 -13.91
CA THR A 32 3.94 8.34 -13.96
C THR A 32 3.32 8.46 -12.58
N PHE A 33 2.50 9.50 -12.39
CA PHE A 33 1.80 9.68 -11.13
C PHE A 33 0.88 8.48 -10.81
N PRO A 34 0.04 7.99 -11.72
CA PRO A 34 -0.77 6.81 -11.41
C PRO A 34 0.06 5.58 -11.04
N ALA A 35 1.18 5.35 -11.70
CA ALA A 35 2.04 4.23 -11.39
C ALA A 35 2.65 4.38 -10.00
N LEU A 36 3.04 5.60 -9.64
CA LEU A 36 3.58 5.87 -8.31
C LEU A 36 2.53 5.66 -7.23
N VAL A 37 1.31 6.12 -7.46
CA VAL A 37 0.21 5.92 -6.52
C VAL A 37 -0.02 4.42 -6.30
N ASP A 38 -0.02 3.65 -7.37
CA ASP A 38 -0.20 2.21 -7.29
C ASP A 38 0.91 1.56 -6.47
N GLN A 39 2.14 1.94 -6.72
CA GLN A 39 3.30 1.42 -5.98
C GLN A 39 3.22 1.76 -4.50
N VAL A 40 2.83 2.99 -4.19
CA VAL A 40 2.70 3.45 -2.82
C VAL A 40 1.59 2.68 -2.09
N ARG A 41 0.47 2.43 -2.78
CA ARG A 41 -0.60 1.63 -2.21
C ARG A 41 -0.14 0.20 -1.94
N LYS A 42 0.64 -0.36 -2.85
CA LYS A 42 1.22 -1.69 -2.67
C LYS A 42 2.10 -1.74 -1.42
N GLU A 43 3.00 -0.78 -1.29
CA GLU A 43 3.89 -0.72 -0.13
C GLU A 43 3.13 -0.56 1.18
N THR A 44 2.10 0.28 1.16
CA THR A 44 1.26 0.50 2.34
C THR A 44 0.51 -0.77 2.72
N ALA A 45 -0.12 -1.42 1.73
CA ALA A 45 -0.85 -2.65 1.97
C ALA A 45 0.06 -3.71 2.55
N GLU A 46 1.24 -3.88 1.98
CA GLU A 46 2.20 -4.87 2.45
C GLU A 46 2.62 -4.60 3.89
N ARG A 47 2.89 -3.36 4.22
CA ARG A 47 3.29 -2.97 5.57
C ARG A 47 2.18 -3.25 6.58
N TYR A 48 0.94 -2.87 6.27
CA TYR A 48 -0.18 -3.12 7.16
C TYR A 48 -0.48 -4.61 7.29
N LEU A 49 -0.36 -5.36 6.20
CA LEU A 49 -0.56 -6.81 6.26
C LEU A 49 0.47 -7.47 7.16
N ARG A 50 1.70 -7.01 7.10
CA ARG A 50 2.78 -7.58 7.89
C ARG A 50 2.72 -7.14 9.36
N ASP A 51 2.48 -5.86 9.59
CA ASP A 51 2.70 -5.25 10.90
C ASP A 51 1.44 -5.04 11.74
N THR A 52 0.26 -5.24 11.16
CA THR A 52 -0.99 -4.99 11.88
C THR A 52 -1.97 -6.14 11.71
N ASP A 53 -2.96 -6.19 12.61
CA ASP A 53 -4.07 -7.13 12.52
C ASP A 53 -5.35 -6.49 12.00
N LEU A 54 -5.22 -5.36 11.30
CA LEU A 54 -6.37 -4.69 10.73
C LEU A 54 -7.19 -5.64 9.87
N SER A 55 -8.51 -5.53 9.97
CA SER A 55 -9.39 -6.27 9.08
C SER A 55 -9.12 -5.85 7.64
N LEU A 56 -9.40 -6.74 6.71
CA LEU A 56 -9.15 -6.42 5.31
C LEU A 56 -10.02 -5.28 4.82
N THR A 57 -11.21 -5.14 5.36
CA THR A 57 -12.09 -4.02 5.05
C THR A 57 -11.46 -2.70 5.51
N ARG A 58 -10.94 -2.68 6.73
CA ARG A 58 -10.27 -1.49 7.26
C ARG A 58 -9.00 -1.19 6.48
N LEU A 59 -8.24 -2.22 6.17
CA LEU A 59 -7.00 -2.08 5.43
C LEU A 59 -7.26 -1.49 4.04
N ALA A 60 -8.32 -1.93 3.38
CA ALA A 60 -8.70 -1.38 2.08
C ALA A 60 -8.90 0.13 2.18
N ARG A 61 -9.59 0.59 3.21
CA ARG A 61 -9.81 2.02 3.42
C ARG A 61 -8.52 2.76 3.70
N GLU A 62 -7.64 2.19 4.48
CA GLU A 62 -6.35 2.81 4.79
C GLU A 62 -5.47 2.96 3.55
N VAL A 63 -5.62 2.04 2.60
CA VAL A 63 -4.89 2.11 1.33
C VAL A 63 -5.56 3.07 0.34
N GLY A 64 -6.78 3.50 0.63
CA GLY A 64 -7.51 4.44 -0.20
C GLY A 64 -8.54 3.81 -1.11
N TYR A 65 -8.93 2.57 -0.84
CA TYR A 65 -9.98 1.90 -1.60
C TYR A 65 -11.31 1.96 -0.84
N ALA A 66 -12.40 2.06 -1.59
CA ALA A 66 -13.73 2.10 -1.01
C ALA A 66 -14.19 0.71 -0.57
N GLU A 67 -13.73 -0.33 -1.22
CA GLU A 67 -14.21 -1.68 -1.01
C GLU A 67 -13.08 -2.68 -0.87
N ARG A 68 -13.34 -3.71 -0.06
CA ARG A 68 -12.41 -4.81 0.15
C ARG A 68 -12.12 -5.57 -1.14
N SER A 69 -13.11 -5.70 -2.02
CA SER A 69 -12.92 -6.41 -3.29
C SER A 69 -11.85 -5.77 -4.16
N VAL A 70 -11.74 -4.46 -4.12
CA VAL A 70 -10.69 -3.75 -4.86
C VAL A 70 -9.32 -4.07 -4.29
N LEU A 71 -9.22 -4.11 -2.98
CA LEU A 71 -7.97 -4.50 -2.31
C LEU A 71 -7.57 -5.91 -2.71
N THR A 72 -8.53 -6.84 -2.71
CA THR A 72 -8.28 -8.23 -3.07
C THR A 72 -7.72 -8.34 -4.49
N ARG A 73 -8.34 -7.64 -5.44
CA ARG A 73 -7.87 -7.65 -6.82
C ARG A 73 -6.48 -7.05 -6.95
N SER A 74 -6.25 -5.95 -6.26
CA SER A 74 -4.95 -5.30 -6.29
C SER A 74 -3.87 -6.19 -5.69
N CYS A 75 -4.16 -6.85 -4.57
CA CYS A 75 -3.20 -7.75 -3.95
C CYS A 75 -2.84 -8.92 -4.87
N ARG A 76 -3.82 -9.47 -5.58
CA ARG A 76 -3.54 -10.53 -6.53
C ARG A 76 -2.64 -10.04 -7.67
N ARG A 77 -2.85 -8.81 -8.11
CA ARG A 77 -2.03 -8.20 -9.15
C ARG A 77 -0.62 -7.90 -8.63
N TRP A 78 -0.51 -7.37 -7.42
CA TRP A 78 0.78 -6.98 -6.85
C TRP A 78 1.59 -8.17 -6.38
N PHE A 79 0.97 -9.12 -5.71
CA PHE A 79 1.65 -10.18 -4.97
C PHE A 79 1.37 -11.58 -5.50
N GLY A 80 0.48 -11.72 -6.46
CA GLY A 80 0.10 -13.02 -7.01
C GLY A 80 -0.85 -13.80 -6.11
N ARG A 81 -1.36 -13.21 -5.05
CA ARG A 81 -2.28 -13.87 -4.11
C ARG A 81 -3.11 -12.84 -3.38
N GLY A 82 -4.18 -13.28 -2.74
CA GLY A 82 -5.06 -12.39 -2.00
C GLY A 82 -4.41 -11.84 -0.74
N PRO A 83 -5.05 -10.83 -0.11
CA PRO A 83 -4.44 -10.17 1.04
C PRO A 83 -4.27 -11.08 2.25
N ALA A 84 -5.23 -11.95 2.55
CA ALA A 84 -5.10 -12.85 3.69
C ALA A 84 -3.93 -13.82 3.51
N ALA A 85 -3.82 -14.39 2.32
CA ALA A 85 -2.74 -15.30 2.01
C ALA A 85 -1.38 -14.60 2.04
N HIS A 86 -1.33 -13.37 1.54
CA HIS A 86 -0.09 -12.61 1.54
C HIS A 86 0.32 -12.23 2.96
N ARG A 87 -0.64 -11.85 3.81
CA ARG A 87 -0.36 -11.59 5.23
C ARG A 87 0.28 -12.79 5.90
N GLN A 88 -0.31 -13.96 5.69
CA GLN A 88 0.22 -15.18 6.26
C GLN A 88 1.64 -15.47 5.76
N ALA A 89 1.86 -15.30 4.47
CA ALA A 89 3.17 -15.52 3.89
C ALA A 89 4.21 -14.54 4.43
N LEU A 90 3.86 -13.28 4.58
CA LEU A 90 4.76 -12.29 5.14
C LEU A 90 5.16 -12.64 6.57
N ARG A 91 4.19 -13.06 7.37
CA ARG A 91 4.45 -13.40 8.78
C ARG A 91 5.24 -14.69 8.91
N SER A 92 5.00 -15.65 8.03
CA SER A 92 5.75 -16.90 8.01
C SER A 92 7.18 -16.71 7.54
N ALA A 93 7.40 -15.72 6.66
CA ALA A 93 8.73 -15.44 6.12
C ALA A 93 9.57 -14.59 7.05
N LEU A 94 8.95 -13.94 8.05
CA LEU A 94 9.72 -13.17 9.03
C LEU A 94 10.63 -14.12 9.79
N PRO A 95 11.90 -13.78 9.94
CA PRO A 95 12.80 -14.63 10.69
C PRO A 95 12.29 -14.75 12.11
N ALA A 96 12.47 -15.92 12.70
CA ALA A 96 12.18 -16.12 14.11
C ALA A 96 12.94 -15.03 14.85
N VAL A 97 12.23 -14.31 15.70
CA VAL A 97 12.87 -13.21 16.39
C VAL A 97 13.96 -13.78 17.27
N PRO A 98 15.22 -13.37 17.05
CA PRO A 98 16.30 -13.87 17.88
C PRO A 98 16.06 -13.53 19.35
N GLY A 99 16.28 -14.49 20.19
CA GLY A 99 16.06 -14.27 21.61
C GLY A 99 14.61 -14.39 22.05
N THR A 100 13.76 -14.81 21.15
CA THR A 100 12.39 -15.11 21.52
C THR A 100 12.14 -16.58 21.37
#